data_17000876e2d9d5e884f8025f0951e4a7
#
_entry.id   17000876e2d9d5e884f8025f0951e4a7
#
_cell.length_a   1.000
_cell.length_b   1.000
_cell.length_c   1.000
_cell.angle_alpha   90.00
_cell.angle_beta   90.00
_cell.angle_gamma   90.00
#
_symmetry.space_group_name_H-M   'P 1'
#
loop_
_entity.id
_entity.type
_entity.pdbx_description
1 polymer ?
#
loop_
_entity_poly.entity_id
_entity_poly.type
_entity_poly.pdbx_seq_one_letter_code
_entity_poly.pdbx_strand_id
1 'polypeptide(L)'
;TSKEAYNLLDGRAVHKDLVTKEGQPYKAWMQLDHSSKDKNNNFEVKQFHENYGFDLKAAVAKFPIADLNDTDKEKALMQSLQKGNIQSVTIEKDGESHKMFIEADPQYKKVTLYDSNRKLVAKEAIEKYQSVGKTEAGKAVKEEMGNDKKKELKQEVKPEKEKLEKKNDK
;
A
#
# COMPACT_ATOMS: atom_id res chain seq x y z
N THR A 1 -3.06 23.39 9.08
CA THR A 1 -3.35 24.42 8.06
C THR A 1 -4.75 24.21 7.46
N SER A 2 -5.35 25.26 6.90
CA SER A 2 -6.67 25.16 6.23
C SER A 2 -6.66 24.14 5.08
N LYS A 3 -5.56 24.01 4.37
CA LYS A 3 -5.39 23.05 3.28
C LYS A 3 -5.44 21.59 3.80
N GLU A 4 -4.78 21.30 4.90
CA GLU A 4 -4.82 19.99 5.54
C GLU A 4 -6.21 19.64 6.06
N ALA A 5 -6.92 20.63 6.64
CA ALA A 5 -8.30 20.44 7.08
C ALA A 5 -9.23 20.11 5.91
N TYR A 6 -9.08 20.84 4.80
CA TYR A 6 -9.82 20.53 3.57
C TYR A 6 -9.53 19.11 3.07
N ASN A 7 -8.24 18.72 3.04
CA ASN A 7 -7.84 17.38 2.60
C ASN A 7 -8.45 16.27 3.50
N LEU A 8 -8.47 16.49 4.82
CA LEU A 8 -9.13 15.56 5.75
C LEU A 8 -10.64 15.46 5.50
N LEU A 9 -11.32 16.60 5.31
CA LEU A 9 -12.76 16.63 5.03
C LEU A 9 -13.10 15.95 3.70
N ASP A 10 -12.17 15.97 2.74
CA ASP A 10 -12.29 15.26 1.46
C ASP A 10 -11.92 13.75 1.56
N GLY A 11 -11.67 13.24 2.79
CA GLY A 11 -11.35 11.84 3.07
C GLY A 11 -9.91 11.45 2.82
N ARG A 12 -9.02 12.41 2.51
CA ARG A 12 -7.61 12.16 2.28
C ARG A 12 -6.82 12.07 3.58
N ALA A 13 -5.73 11.31 3.55
CA ALA A 13 -4.87 11.16 4.72
C ALA A 13 -3.87 12.31 4.85
N VAL A 14 -3.67 12.81 6.07
CA VAL A 14 -2.73 13.87 6.41
C VAL A 14 -1.78 13.39 7.51
N HIS A 15 -0.49 13.56 7.34
CA HIS A 15 0.52 13.24 8.34
C HIS A 15 0.73 14.42 9.29
N LYS A 16 0.62 14.18 10.61
CA LYS A 16 0.66 15.22 11.63
C LYS A 16 1.61 14.89 12.76
N ASP A 17 2.25 15.93 13.28
CA ASP A 17 2.84 15.93 14.61
C ASP A 17 1.73 16.17 15.63
N LEU A 18 1.59 15.28 16.59
CA LEU A 18 0.53 15.22 17.57
C LEU A 18 1.14 15.12 18.99
N VAL A 19 0.33 15.34 20.00
CA VAL A 19 0.72 15.22 21.39
C VAL A 19 -0.31 14.38 22.13
N THR A 20 0.13 13.41 22.94
CA THR A 20 -0.75 12.62 23.80
C THR A 20 -1.33 13.48 24.93
N LYS A 21 -2.29 12.95 25.67
CA LYS A 21 -2.85 13.64 26.86
C LYS A 21 -1.78 13.90 27.93
N GLU A 22 -0.76 13.07 27.99
CA GLU A 22 0.38 13.14 28.91
C GLU A 22 1.50 14.06 28.40
N GLY A 23 1.29 14.75 27.27
CA GLY A 23 2.24 15.71 26.70
C GLY A 23 3.35 15.06 25.85
N GLN A 24 3.28 13.78 25.53
CA GLN A 24 4.29 13.11 24.73
C GLN A 24 4.07 13.35 23.23
N PRO A 25 5.09 13.82 22.47
CA PRO A 25 4.97 14.02 21.03
C PRO A 25 4.95 12.69 20.28
N TYR A 26 4.13 12.59 19.26
CA TYR A 26 4.10 11.46 18.34
C TYR A 26 3.68 11.91 16.95
N LYS A 27 3.92 11.05 15.96
CA LYS A 27 3.50 11.28 14.56
C LYS A 27 2.51 10.22 14.13
N ALA A 28 1.51 10.65 13.38
CA ALA A 28 0.57 9.72 12.79
C ALA A 28 -0.03 10.29 11.49
N TRP A 29 -0.42 9.39 10.61
CA TRP A 29 -1.35 9.73 9.55
C TRP A 29 -2.76 9.74 10.11
N MET A 30 -3.51 10.77 9.78
CA MET A 30 -4.91 10.93 10.16
C MET A 30 -5.78 10.86 8.92
N GLN A 31 -6.92 10.20 9.02
CA GLN A 31 -7.92 10.12 7.95
C GLN A 31 -9.31 10.06 8.57
N LEU A 32 -10.27 10.80 8.02
CA LEU A 32 -11.68 10.71 8.46
C LEU A 32 -12.32 9.42 7.94
N ASP A 33 -13.05 8.75 8.81
CA ASP A 33 -13.92 7.65 8.43
C ASP A 33 -15.33 8.17 8.18
N HIS A 34 -15.67 8.39 6.91
CA HIS A 34 -17.00 8.89 6.53
C HIS A 34 -18.11 7.85 6.71
N SER A 35 -17.77 6.60 6.97
CA SER A 35 -18.73 5.51 7.22
C SER A 35 -19.07 5.36 8.70
N SER A 36 -18.30 5.98 9.59
CA SER A 36 -18.48 5.87 11.05
C SER A 36 -18.58 7.24 11.69
N LYS A 37 -19.50 7.36 12.66
CA LYS A 37 -19.70 8.58 13.43
C LYS A 37 -19.71 8.29 14.93
N ASP A 38 -19.16 9.23 15.69
CA ASP A 38 -19.18 9.18 17.14
C ASP A 38 -20.60 9.54 17.70
N LYS A 39 -20.73 9.44 19.02
CA LYS A 39 -22.00 9.79 19.73
C LYS A 39 -22.45 11.24 19.54
N ASN A 40 -21.56 12.13 19.10
CA ASN A 40 -21.83 13.54 18.85
C ASN A 40 -22.06 13.81 17.35
N ASN A 41 -22.22 12.76 16.54
CA ASN A 41 -22.43 12.84 15.08
C ASN A 41 -21.22 13.40 14.30
N ASN A 42 -20.01 13.41 14.89
CA ASN A 42 -18.77 13.72 14.19
C ASN A 42 -18.21 12.47 13.50
N PHE A 43 -17.55 12.62 12.36
CA PHE A 43 -16.82 11.52 11.73
C PHE A 43 -15.68 11.04 12.62
N GLU A 44 -15.51 9.74 12.72
CA GLU A 44 -14.38 9.15 13.44
C GLU A 44 -13.08 9.42 12.71
N VAL A 45 -11.99 9.56 13.49
CA VAL A 45 -10.64 9.79 12.95
C VAL A 45 -9.84 8.51 13.10
N LYS A 46 -9.47 7.91 11.98
CA LYS A 46 -8.48 6.84 11.93
C LYS A 46 -7.08 7.43 12.09
N GLN A 47 -6.24 6.78 12.89
CA GLN A 47 -4.83 7.14 13.06
C GLN A 47 -3.96 5.94 12.72
N PHE A 48 -2.97 6.18 11.85
CA PHE A 48 -1.95 5.18 11.49
C PHE A 48 -0.61 5.69 12.00
N HIS A 49 -0.17 5.13 13.13
CA HIS A 49 1.09 5.45 13.78
C HIS A 49 2.28 4.84 13.02
N GLU A 50 3.50 5.24 13.38
CA GLU A 50 4.73 4.74 12.73
C GLU A 50 4.84 3.20 12.76
N ASN A 51 4.44 2.57 13.87
CA ASN A 51 4.43 1.11 14.02
C ASN A 51 3.38 0.39 13.15
N TYR A 52 2.43 1.12 12.53
CA TYR A 52 1.54 0.55 11.52
C TYR A 52 2.30 0.09 10.28
N GLY A 53 3.50 0.68 10.02
CA GLY A 53 4.40 0.26 8.96
C GLY A 53 4.05 0.80 7.57
N PHE A 54 3.46 2.00 7.49
CA PHE A 54 3.35 2.73 6.23
C PHE A 54 4.58 3.61 6.03
N ASP A 55 5.34 3.33 4.99
CA ASP A 55 6.47 4.13 4.52
C ASP A 55 6.10 4.80 3.20
N LEU A 56 5.85 6.13 3.25
CA LEU A 56 5.47 6.91 2.08
C LEU A 56 6.59 6.90 1.02
N LYS A 57 7.86 7.04 1.43
CA LYS A 57 8.98 7.07 0.50
C LYS A 57 9.11 5.74 -0.23
N ALA A 58 9.04 4.63 0.48
CA ALA A 58 9.05 3.30 -0.11
C ALA A 58 7.84 3.05 -1.03
N ALA A 59 6.66 3.57 -0.67
CA ALA A 59 5.46 3.43 -1.50
C ALA A 59 5.57 4.20 -2.82
N VAL A 60 6.12 5.42 -2.80
CA VAL A 60 6.34 6.27 -3.98
C VAL A 60 7.46 5.71 -4.86
N ALA A 61 8.54 5.19 -4.26
CA ALA A 61 9.69 4.61 -4.97
C ALA A 61 9.36 3.35 -5.80
N LYS A 62 8.16 2.76 -5.61
CA LYS A 62 7.67 1.66 -6.46
C LYS A 62 7.40 2.10 -7.90
N PHE A 63 7.31 3.39 -8.15
CA PHE A 63 7.04 3.95 -9.45
C PHE A 63 8.25 4.73 -9.98
N PRO A 64 8.58 4.64 -11.28
CA PRO A 64 9.69 5.38 -11.88
C PRO A 64 9.26 6.84 -12.13
N ILE A 65 9.13 7.61 -11.05
CA ILE A 65 8.72 9.01 -11.08
C ILE A 65 9.95 9.89 -11.37
N ALA A 66 9.88 10.71 -12.40
CA ALA A 66 10.97 11.59 -12.81
C ALA A 66 11.44 12.54 -11.70
N ASP A 67 10.51 13.04 -10.88
CA ASP A 67 10.82 13.97 -9.79
C ASP A 67 11.70 13.35 -8.68
N LEU A 68 11.77 12.02 -8.57
CA LEU A 68 12.62 11.33 -7.59
C LEU A 68 14.11 11.38 -7.94
N ASN A 69 14.47 11.78 -9.16
CA ASN A 69 15.85 11.95 -9.60
C ASN A 69 16.46 13.28 -9.11
N ASP A 70 15.65 14.16 -8.53
CA ASP A 70 16.02 15.46 -8.00
C ASP A 70 15.64 15.53 -6.52
N THR A 71 16.63 15.74 -5.65
CA THR A 71 16.44 15.71 -4.18
C THR A 71 15.46 16.77 -3.70
N ASP A 72 15.46 17.96 -4.29
CA ASP A 72 14.56 19.06 -3.88
C ASP A 72 13.12 18.77 -4.32
N LYS A 73 12.95 18.24 -5.52
CA LYS A 73 11.63 17.81 -6.03
C LYS A 73 11.09 16.62 -5.25
N GLU A 74 11.93 15.62 -4.96
CA GLU A 74 11.55 14.49 -4.09
C GLU A 74 11.03 15.00 -2.74
N LYS A 75 11.80 15.89 -2.08
CA LYS A 75 11.41 16.47 -0.79
C LYS A 75 10.11 17.25 -0.88
N ALA A 76 9.93 18.08 -1.90
CA ALA A 76 8.70 18.84 -2.12
C ALA A 76 7.50 17.92 -2.36
N LEU A 77 7.67 16.85 -3.15
CA LEU A 77 6.66 15.83 -3.41
C LEU A 77 6.24 15.14 -2.10
N MET A 78 7.21 14.66 -1.28
CA MET A 78 6.93 14.01 -0.01
C MET A 78 6.19 14.93 0.94
N GLN A 79 6.62 16.18 1.10
CA GLN A 79 5.95 17.16 1.95
C GLN A 79 4.52 17.46 1.49
N SER A 80 4.29 17.51 0.18
CA SER A 80 2.97 17.75 -0.37
C SER A 80 2.03 16.56 -0.14
N LEU A 81 2.50 15.34 -0.34
CA LEU A 81 1.74 14.12 -0.06
C LEU A 81 1.42 13.97 1.44
N GLN A 82 2.35 14.35 2.33
CA GLN A 82 2.13 14.37 3.78
C GLN A 82 1.02 15.35 4.20
N LYS A 83 0.83 16.44 3.46
CA LYS A 83 -0.30 17.37 3.68
C LYS A 83 -1.62 16.87 3.11
N GLY A 84 -1.66 15.66 2.55
CA GLY A 84 -2.85 15.06 1.95
C GLY A 84 -3.17 15.59 0.54
N ASN A 85 -2.22 16.23 -0.12
CA ASN A 85 -2.45 16.72 -1.49
C ASN A 85 -2.40 15.56 -2.49
N ILE A 86 -3.25 15.63 -3.51
CA ILE A 86 -3.08 14.88 -4.74
C ILE A 86 -2.03 15.60 -5.58
N GLN A 87 -0.92 14.92 -5.90
CA GLN A 87 0.21 15.49 -6.64
C GLN A 87 0.28 14.96 -8.07
N SER A 88 0.50 15.89 -9.01
CA SER A 88 0.85 15.54 -10.39
C SER A 88 2.29 15.05 -10.42
N VAL A 89 2.51 13.90 -11.08
CA VAL A 89 3.82 13.29 -11.29
C VAL A 89 3.96 12.83 -12.73
N THR A 90 5.19 12.70 -13.20
CA THR A 90 5.50 12.07 -14.48
C THR A 90 6.13 10.71 -14.22
N ILE A 91 5.46 9.65 -14.66
CA ILE A 91 5.97 8.27 -14.60
C ILE A 91 6.62 7.94 -15.93
N GLU A 92 7.89 7.56 -15.90
CA GLU A 92 8.66 7.17 -17.09
C GLU A 92 8.65 5.65 -17.22
N LYS A 93 8.02 5.13 -18.26
CA LYS A 93 7.89 3.70 -18.49
C LYS A 93 8.02 3.35 -19.96
N ASP A 94 8.87 2.37 -20.24
CA ASP A 94 9.08 1.82 -21.59
C ASP A 94 9.44 2.89 -22.65
N GLY A 95 10.14 3.98 -22.22
CA GLY A 95 10.50 5.11 -23.06
C GLY A 95 9.41 6.15 -23.25
N GLU A 96 8.26 5.98 -22.61
CA GLU A 96 7.15 6.92 -22.64
C GLU A 96 6.98 7.63 -21.28
N SER A 97 6.54 8.91 -21.34
CA SER A 97 6.25 9.72 -20.16
C SER A 97 4.73 9.81 -19.96
N HIS A 98 4.26 9.33 -18.81
CA HIS A 98 2.84 9.33 -18.46
C HIS A 98 2.57 10.34 -17.35
N LYS A 99 1.76 11.36 -17.63
CA LYS A 99 1.29 12.30 -16.61
C LYS A 99 0.21 11.64 -15.77
N MET A 100 0.46 11.51 -14.48
CA MET A 100 -0.44 10.88 -13.54
C MET A 100 -0.57 11.71 -12.26
N PHE A 101 -1.49 11.32 -11.38
CA PHE A 101 -1.62 11.93 -10.06
C PHE A 101 -1.55 10.84 -9.00
N ILE A 102 -0.95 11.19 -7.86
CA ILE A 102 -0.81 10.28 -6.72
C ILE A 102 -1.26 10.95 -5.42
N GLU A 103 -1.73 10.16 -4.48
CA GLU A 103 -1.99 10.54 -3.09
C GLU A 103 -1.54 9.45 -2.13
N ALA A 104 -1.26 9.82 -0.88
CA ALA A 104 -0.88 8.87 0.16
C ALA A 104 -2.12 8.09 0.65
N ASP A 105 -1.99 6.76 0.74
CA ASP A 105 -3.01 5.86 1.25
C ASP A 105 -2.42 4.98 2.37
N PRO A 106 -2.29 5.53 3.60
CA PRO A 106 -1.71 4.80 4.71
C PRO A 106 -2.53 3.58 5.12
N GLN A 107 -3.85 3.61 4.98
CA GLN A 107 -4.73 2.50 5.33
C GLN A 107 -4.33 1.21 4.59
N TYR A 108 -3.99 1.32 3.32
CA TYR A 108 -3.57 0.19 2.48
C TYR A 108 -2.06 0.14 2.23
N LYS A 109 -1.27 0.95 2.95
CA LYS A 109 0.20 1.01 2.89
C LYS A 109 0.75 1.20 1.47
N LYS A 110 0.12 2.09 0.71
CA LYS A 110 0.43 2.37 -0.70
C LYS A 110 0.22 3.83 -1.04
N VAL A 111 0.49 4.21 -2.27
CA VAL A 111 -0.04 5.40 -2.90
C VAL A 111 -1.18 5.00 -3.84
N THR A 112 -2.22 5.82 -3.90
CA THR A 112 -3.30 5.70 -4.87
C THR A 112 -2.91 6.44 -6.13
N LEU A 113 -3.14 5.82 -7.28
CA LEU A 113 -2.75 6.32 -8.60
C LEU A 113 -3.99 6.72 -9.39
N TYR A 114 -3.93 7.89 -10.02
CA TYR A 114 -4.97 8.41 -10.91
C TYR A 114 -4.36 8.75 -12.27
N ASP A 115 -5.13 8.58 -13.33
CA ASP A 115 -4.73 8.97 -14.68
C ASP A 115 -4.71 10.50 -14.87
N SER A 116 -4.36 10.96 -16.08
CA SER A 116 -4.32 12.38 -16.43
C SER A 116 -5.67 13.09 -16.28
N ASN A 117 -6.78 12.35 -16.29
CA ASN A 117 -8.14 12.86 -16.11
C ASN A 117 -8.60 12.77 -14.63
N ARG A 118 -7.70 12.42 -13.71
CA ARG A 118 -7.98 12.18 -12.28
C ARG A 118 -8.95 11.02 -12.03
N LYS A 119 -9.01 10.06 -12.94
CA LYS A 119 -9.76 8.82 -12.75
C LYS A 119 -8.86 7.80 -12.08
N LEU A 120 -9.42 7.08 -11.10
CA LEU A 120 -8.71 6.03 -10.37
C LEU A 120 -8.20 4.95 -11.34
N VAL A 121 -6.90 4.65 -11.26
CA VAL A 121 -6.28 3.57 -12.03
C VAL A 121 -6.63 2.23 -11.39
N ALA A 122 -7.17 1.31 -12.19
CA ALA A 122 -7.51 -0.03 -11.72
C ALA A 122 -6.25 -0.79 -11.24
N LYS A 123 -6.43 -1.66 -10.25
CA LYS A 123 -5.32 -2.40 -9.61
C LYS A 123 -4.46 -3.17 -10.63
N GLU A 124 -5.08 -3.78 -11.60
CA GLU A 124 -4.43 -4.57 -12.65
C GLU A 124 -3.58 -3.69 -13.59
N ALA A 125 -3.97 -2.42 -13.74
CA ALA A 125 -3.23 -1.44 -14.55
C ALA A 125 -2.07 -0.80 -13.76
N ILE A 126 -2.13 -0.76 -12.43
CA ILE A 126 -1.07 -0.18 -11.58
C ILE A 126 0.26 -0.93 -11.79
N GLU A 127 0.23 -2.25 -11.93
CA GLU A 127 1.42 -3.08 -12.13
C GLU A 127 2.20 -2.69 -13.39
N LYS A 128 1.51 -2.16 -14.42
CA LYS A 128 2.15 -1.68 -15.65
C LYS A 128 3.03 -0.45 -15.41
N TYR A 129 2.71 0.36 -14.39
CA TYR A 129 3.43 1.59 -14.06
C TYR A 129 4.47 1.40 -12.96
N GLN A 130 4.47 0.26 -12.27
CA GLN A 130 5.48 -0.01 -11.25
C GLN A 130 6.84 -0.30 -11.90
N SER A 131 7.90 0.18 -11.24
CA SER A 131 9.25 -0.26 -11.55
C SER A 131 9.29 -1.78 -11.39
N VAL A 132 9.77 -2.50 -12.39
CA VAL A 132 10.12 -3.91 -12.24
C VAL A 132 11.37 -3.95 -11.36
N GLY A 133 11.21 -3.62 -10.09
CA GLY A 133 12.26 -3.71 -9.09
C GLY A 133 12.52 -5.17 -8.77
N LYS A 134 13.69 -5.63 -9.12
CA LYS A 134 14.35 -6.75 -8.45
C LYS A 134 14.56 -6.38 -6.98
N THR A 135 13.52 -6.39 -6.18
CA THR A 135 13.69 -6.52 -4.73
C THR A 135 13.74 -8.00 -4.46
N GLU A 136 14.93 -8.49 -4.08
CA GLU A 136 15.19 -9.88 -3.67
C GLU A 136 14.19 -10.36 -2.60
N ALA A 137 13.60 -9.44 -1.83
CA ALA A 137 12.51 -9.72 -0.89
C ALA A 137 11.23 -10.26 -1.55
N GLY A 138 10.92 -9.88 -2.80
CA GLY A 138 9.75 -10.39 -3.52
C GLY A 138 9.94 -11.80 -4.09
N LYS A 139 11.19 -12.23 -4.26
CA LYS A 139 11.52 -13.61 -4.68
C LYS A 139 11.43 -14.61 -3.54
N ALA A 140 11.85 -14.22 -2.33
CA ALA A 140 11.79 -15.08 -1.14
C ALA A 140 10.34 -15.47 -0.80
N VAL A 141 9.41 -14.51 -0.83
CA VAL A 141 7.99 -14.78 -0.51
C VAL A 141 7.30 -15.64 -1.58
N LYS A 142 7.70 -15.53 -2.86
CA LYS A 142 7.15 -16.40 -3.92
C LYS A 142 7.72 -17.82 -3.88
N GLU A 143 8.94 -17.99 -3.43
CA GLU A 143 9.54 -19.33 -3.26
C GLU A 143 9.02 -20.05 -2.02
N GLU A 144 8.76 -19.35 -0.91
CA GLU A 144 8.14 -19.95 0.27
C GLU A 144 6.69 -20.37 0.01
N MET A 145 5.86 -19.54 -0.64
CA MET A 145 4.48 -19.92 -0.97
C MET A 145 4.40 -21.02 -2.04
N GLY A 146 5.43 -21.17 -2.90
CA GLY A 146 5.51 -22.24 -3.89
C GLY A 146 5.93 -23.59 -3.29
N ASN A 147 6.67 -23.56 -2.18
CA ASN A 147 7.19 -24.78 -1.55
C ASN A 147 6.19 -25.41 -0.58
N ASP A 148 5.37 -24.62 0.10
CA ASP A 148 4.35 -25.14 1.00
C ASP A 148 3.20 -25.83 0.24
N LYS A 149 2.75 -25.28 -0.90
CA LYS A 149 1.77 -25.98 -1.76
C LYS A 149 2.30 -27.30 -2.35
N LYS A 150 3.62 -27.42 -2.54
CA LYS A 150 4.22 -28.65 -3.07
C LYS A 150 4.45 -29.70 -2.01
N LYS A 151 4.50 -29.32 -0.71
CA LYS A 151 4.57 -30.25 0.42
C LYS A 151 3.19 -30.82 0.78
N GLU A 152 2.12 -30.00 0.75
CA GLU A 152 0.76 -30.49 1.03
C GLU A 152 0.26 -31.47 -0.05
N LEU A 153 0.56 -31.23 -1.33
CA LEU A 153 0.18 -32.12 -2.43
C LEU A 153 0.97 -33.45 -2.45
N LYS A 154 2.05 -33.59 -1.67
CA LYS A 154 2.81 -34.86 -1.56
C LYS A 154 2.40 -35.73 -0.37
N GLN A 155 1.62 -35.21 0.57
CA GLN A 155 1.11 -35.97 1.71
C GLN A 155 -0.27 -36.61 1.48
N GLU A 156 -1.03 -36.17 0.47
CA GLU A 156 -2.36 -36.71 0.17
C GLU A 156 -2.41 -37.84 -0.86
N VAL A 157 -1.26 -38.29 -1.39
CA VAL A 157 -1.24 -39.40 -2.35
C VAL A 157 -0.35 -40.52 -1.84
N LYS A 158 -0.76 -41.21 -0.78
CA LYS A 158 -0.38 -42.61 -0.57
C LYS A 158 -1.65 -43.45 -0.62
N PRO A 159 -1.85 -44.23 -1.68
CA PRO A 159 -3.03 -45.06 -1.79
C PRO A 159 -2.96 -46.23 -0.79
N GLU A 160 -4.06 -46.38 -0.11
CA GLU A 160 -4.51 -47.59 0.57
C GLU A 160 -4.60 -48.74 -0.44
N LYS A 161 -3.47 -49.40 -0.71
CA LYS A 161 -3.42 -50.69 -1.43
C LYS A 161 -2.50 -51.65 -0.70
N GLU A 162 -2.92 -52.07 0.47
CA GLU A 162 -2.35 -53.28 1.10
C GLU A 162 -3.25 -53.81 2.20
N LYS A 163 -4.50 -54.22 1.86
CA LYS A 163 -5.36 -55.04 2.71
C LYS A 163 -6.46 -55.73 1.92
N LEU A 164 -6.11 -56.44 0.88
CA LEU A 164 -7.09 -57.31 0.19
C LEU A 164 -6.43 -58.51 -0.50
N GLU A 165 -5.41 -59.08 0.14
CA GLU A 165 -4.92 -60.42 -0.23
C GLU A 165 -4.48 -61.18 1.01
N LYS A 166 -5.41 -61.69 1.80
CA LYS A 166 -5.28 -62.81 2.72
C LYS A 166 -6.62 -63.16 3.33
N LYS A 167 -7.53 -63.67 2.52
CA LYS A 167 -8.65 -64.47 2.97
C LYS A 167 -9.24 -65.24 1.78
N ASN A 168 -8.49 -66.23 1.30
CA ASN A 168 -9.04 -67.39 0.63
C ASN A 168 -7.92 -68.42 0.62
N ASP A 169 -7.85 -69.19 1.70
CA ASP A 169 -7.39 -70.57 1.70
C ASP A 169 -7.69 -71.13 3.12
N LYS A 170 -8.82 -71.74 3.28
CA LYS A 170 -9.18 -72.95 3.98
C LYS A 170 -10.68 -73.11 4.00
#